data_bab3d4d85da6a493a5f749623f911a6d
#
_entry.id   bab3d4d85da6a493a5f749623f911a6d
#
_cell.length_a   1.000
_cell.length_b   1.000
_cell.length_c   1.000
_cell.angle_alpha   90.00
_cell.angle_beta   90.00
_cell.angle_gamma   90.00
#
_symmetry.space_group_name_H-M   'P 1'
#
loop_
_entity.id
_entity.type
_entity.pdbx_description
1 polymer ?
#
loop_
_entity_poly.entity_id
_entity_poly.type
_entity_poly.pdbx_seq_one_letter_code
_entity_poly.pdbx_strand_id
1 'polypeptide(L)' 'MNLTPEIIKELREKSGAGMMDCKKALDESDGNVEKAIEWLRKKGINTCLLYTSPSPRD' A
#
# COMPACT_ATOMS: atom_id res chain seq x y z
N MET A 1 -15.64 7.85 5.28
CA MET A 1 -14.56 7.81 4.97
C MET A 1 -14.15 8.70 3.99
N ASN A 2 -13.19 9.52 4.15
CA ASN A 2 -12.76 10.46 3.23
C ASN A 2 -11.40 10.12 2.75
N LEU A 3 -11.27 9.90 1.47
CA LEU A 3 -9.97 9.65 0.88
C LEU A 3 -9.49 10.97 0.34
N THR A 4 -8.51 11.54 0.98
CA THR A 4 -7.96 12.79 0.50
C THR A 4 -6.75 12.50 -0.36
N PRO A 5 -6.40 13.39 -1.25
CA PRO A 5 -5.22 13.18 -2.09
C PRO A 5 -3.95 13.08 -1.26
N GLU A 6 -3.94 13.69 -0.09
CA GLU A 6 -2.76 13.60 0.75
C GLU A 6 -2.55 12.18 1.24
N ILE A 7 -3.62 11.54 1.64
CA ILE A 7 -3.54 10.17 2.12
C ILE A 7 -3.09 9.26 0.99
N ILE A 8 -3.65 9.47 -0.20
CA ILE A 8 -3.30 8.65 -1.33
C ILE A 8 -1.82 8.83 -1.67
N LYS A 9 -1.37 10.06 -1.64
CA LYS A 9 0.03 10.33 -1.96
C LYS A 9 0.94 9.67 -0.93
N GLU A 10 0.58 9.77 0.32
CA GLU A 10 1.38 9.17 1.37
C GLU A 10 1.47 7.66 1.17
N LEU A 11 0.35 7.04 0.87
CA LEU A 11 0.33 5.61 0.66
C LEU A 11 1.18 5.24 -0.54
N ARG A 12 1.11 6.02 -1.61
CA ARG A 12 1.90 5.73 -2.77
C ARG A 12 3.39 5.76 -2.45
N GLU A 13 3.80 6.74 -1.68
CA GLU A 13 5.21 6.84 -1.33
C GLU A 13 5.63 5.71 -0.41
N LYS A 14 4.75 5.29 0.45
CA LYS A 14 5.10 4.24 1.39
C LYS A 14 5.04 2.86 0.75
N SER A 15 4.05 2.63 -0.07
CA SER A 15 3.89 1.31 -0.65
C SER A 15 4.50 1.21 -2.05
N GLY A 16 4.53 2.30 -2.75
CA GLY A 16 5.04 2.27 -4.11
C GLY A 16 4.04 1.74 -5.11
N ALA A 17 2.82 1.53 -4.69
CA ALA A 17 1.80 1.02 -5.59
C ALA A 17 1.26 2.14 -6.47
N GLY A 18 0.57 1.75 -7.51
CA GLY A 18 -0.03 2.73 -8.39
C GLY A 18 -1.17 3.48 -7.74
N MET A 19 -1.56 4.59 -8.34
CA MET A 19 -2.60 5.39 -7.75
C MET A 19 -3.90 4.62 -7.59
N MET A 20 -4.28 3.85 -8.59
CA MET A 20 -5.51 3.11 -8.50
C MET A 20 -5.45 2.05 -7.42
N ASP A 21 -4.30 1.41 -7.30
CA ASP A 21 -4.15 0.41 -6.25
C ASP A 21 -4.24 1.06 -4.88
N CYS A 22 -3.63 2.24 -4.73
CA CYS A 22 -3.70 2.94 -3.47
C CYS A 22 -5.13 3.33 -3.13
N LYS A 23 -5.86 3.82 -4.12
CA LYS A 23 -7.25 4.19 -3.89
C LYS A 23 -8.05 2.98 -3.44
N LYS A 24 -7.86 1.87 -4.13
CA LYS A 24 -8.61 0.68 -3.79
C LYS A 24 -8.22 0.16 -2.40
N ALA A 25 -6.94 0.17 -2.11
CA ALA A 25 -6.48 -0.28 -0.81
C ALA A 25 -7.05 0.59 0.30
N LEU A 26 -7.06 1.89 0.09
CA LEU A 26 -7.60 2.78 1.10
C LEU A 26 -9.10 2.60 1.24
N ASP A 27 -9.77 2.33 0.14
CA ASP A 27 -11.20 2.10 0.18
C ASP A 27 -11.49 0.86 1.03
N GLU A 28 -10.70 -0.19 0.85
CA GLU A 28 -10.90 -1.39 1.61
C GLU A 28 -10.45 -1.23 3.06
N SER A 29 -9.49 -0.34 3.26
CA SER A 29 -8.96 -0.11 4.60
C SER A 29 -9.61 1.07 5.29
N ASP A 30 -10.67 1.57 4.73
CA ASP A 30 -11.40 2.64 5.39
C ASP A 30 -10.52 3.87 5.56
N GLY A 31 -9.64 4.11 4.64
CA GLY A 31 -8.79 5.29 4.69
C GLY A 31 -7.55 5.11 5.56
N ASN A 32 -7.30 3.89 6.01
CA ASN A 32 -6.17 3.67 6.88
C ASN A 32 -4.94 3.30 6.05
N VAL A 33 -3.93 4.13 6.07
CA VAL A 33 -2.74 3.91 5.26
C VAL A 33 -2.05 2.62 5.63
N GLU A 34 -1.90 2.36 6.91
CA GLU A 34 -1.20 1.16 7.33
C GLU A 34 -1.93 -0.09 6.90
N LYS A 35 -3.23 -0.10 7.08
CA LYS A 35 -4.00 -1.26 6.66
C LYS A 35 -4.03 -1.37 5.14
N ALA A 36 -3.99 -0.25 4.46
CA ALA A 36 -3.96 -0.27 3.01
C ALA A 36 -2.68 -0.94 2.52
N ILE A 37 -1.57 -0.65 3.18
CA ILE A 37 -0.31 -1.27 2.81
C ILE A 37 -0.41 -2.78 3.00
N GLU A 38 -0.98 -3.19 4.10
CA GLU A 38 -1.12 -4.61 4.36
C GLU A 38 -2.06 -5.23 3.33
N TRP A 39 -3.11 -4.53 2.97
CA TRP A 39 -4.05 -5.02 1.97
C TRP A 39 -3.34 -5.24 0.63
N LEU A 40 -2.46 -4.30 0.27
CA LEU A 40 -1.72 -4.42 -0.96
C LEU A 40 -0.78 -5.62 -0.92
N ARG A 41 -0.13 -5.81 0.20
CA ARG A 41 0.79 -6.94 0.33
C ARG A 41 0.04 -8.26 0.24
N LYS A 42 -1.12 -8.32 0.84
CA LYS A 42 -1.91 -9.55 0.78
C LYS A 42 -2.34 -9.86 -0.63
N LYS A 43 -2.59 -8.82 -1.41
CA LYS A 43 -2.99 -9.04 -2.79
C LYS A 43 -1.81 -9.40 -3.67
N GLY A 44 -0.63 -9.33 -3.15
CA GLY A 44 0.54 -9.64 -3.94
C GLY A 44 0.98 -8.52 -4.84
N ILE A 45 0.48 -7.32 -4.60
CA ILE A 45 0.88 -6.19 -5.39
C ILE A 45 2.28 -5.78 -5.00
N ASN A 46 3.11 -5.52 -6.02
CA ASN A 46 4.46 -5.17 -5.79
C ASN A 46 4.55 -3.87 -5.08
N THR A 47 4.89 -3.79 -3.87
CA THR A 47 5.06 -2.53 -3.20
C THR A 47 6.55 -2.23 -3.20
N CYS A 48 6.93 -1.33 -2.52
CA CYS A 48 8.26 -0.88 -2.53
C CYS A 48 9.27 -1.82 -2.46
N LEU A 49 10.02 -1.82 -3.11
CA LEU A 49 10.78 -2.75 -3.18
C LEU A 49 11.94 -2.60 -2.59
N LEU A 50 12.33 -1.78 -2.25
CA LEU A 50 13.48 -1.69 -1.83
C LEU A 50 13.77 -2.62 -0.86
N TYR A 51 13.25 -3.35 -0.38
CA TYR A 51 13.48 -4.06 0.59
C TYR A 51 13.64 -5.29 0.28
N THR A 52 14.27 -5.84 0.46
CA THR A 52 14.51 -6.98 0.07
C THR A 52 14.47 -7.89 0.91
N SER A 53 14.57 -8.33 1.37
CA SER A 53 14.50 -9.22 2.13
C SER A 53 14.71 -10.27 1.98
N PRO A 54 14.93 -10.77 2.14
CA PRO A 54 15.20 -11.83 1.92
C PRO A 54 14.77 -12.78 2.47
N SER A 55 14.73 -13.27 2.74
CA SER A 55 14.42 -14.12 3.10
C SER A 55 14.68 -15.07 3.28
N PRO A 56 14.84 -15.49 3.62
CA PRO A 56 15.11 -16.40 3.72
C PRO A 56 15.26 -17.28 3.73
N ARG A 57 15.31 -17.55 3.90
CA ARG A 57 15.43 -18.36 4.01
C ARG A 57 15.55 -19.09 3.88
N ASP A 58 15.65 -19.24 4.01
CA ASP A 58 15.86 -19.86 3.95
C ASP A 58 15.97 -20.20 3.97
#